data_01c1708a5d5a97718a0349ef2d523e86
#
_entry.id   01c1708a5d5a97718a0349ef2d523e86
#
_cell.length_a   1.000
_cell.length_b   1.000
_cell.length_c   1.000
_cell.angle_alpha   90.00
_cell.angle_beta   90.00
_cell.angle_gamma   90.00
#
_symmetry.space_group_name_H-M   'P 1'
#
loop_
_entity.id
_entity.type
_entity.pdbx_description
1 polymer ?
#
loop_
_entity_poly.entity_id
_entity_poly.type
_entity_poly.pdbx_seq_one_letter_code
_entity_poly.pdbx_strand_id
1 'polypeptide(L)'
;MSFVDSLRLAICLGLTLFLVLLRFDAERITRSDYFRYRTPWMGPVSYYILVGAFAIGIAIILPSGREQLFLTGGQTDEMLPIMLTFVTVALLNAVALAFLRYGGILPLPIELLPSRVLGAAANAISEEIQFRSIVLGLLLFAGVDPGLAIAIQALLYGLVHRRLWRDRDWYFLTGSVLLGWAAGVVTYETGSVIPAIVGHFAVTMALFGFAGGRLRQRPI
;
A
#
# COMPACT_ATOMS: atom_id res chain seq x y z
N MET A 1 7.90 -26.27 -12.00
CA MET A 1 7.81 -25.03 -12.79
C MET A 1 8.53 -25.23 -14.11
N SER A 2 7.96 -24.84 -15.25
CA SER A 2 8.63 -24.97 -16.56
C SER A 2 9.77 -23.94 -16.69
N PHE A 3 10.69 -24.15 -17.66
CA PHE A 3 11.74 -23.14 -17.95
C PHE A 3 11.14 -21.78 -18.32
N VAL A 4 10.05 -21.80 -19.09
CA VAL A 4 9.33 -20.57 -19.50
C VAL A 4 8.76 -19.84 -18.29
N ASP A 5 8.17 -20.56 -17.33
CA ASP A 5 7.62 -19.95 -16.12
C ASP A 5 8.72 -19.40 -15.21
N SER A 6 9.87 -20.09 -15.15
CA SER A 6 11.05 -19.58 -14.43
C SER A 6 11.56 -18.26 -15.02
N LEU A 7 11.60 -18.16 -16.36
CA LEU A 7 12.01 -16.94 -17.05
C LEU A 7 10.99 -15.80 -16.80
N ARG A 8 9.69 -16.08 -16.89
CA ARG A 8 8.62 -15.13 -16.59
C ARG A 8 8.74 -14.61 -15.15
N LEU A 9 8.93 -15.53 -14.20
CA LEU A 9 9.11 -15.16 -12.79
C LEU A 9 10.35 -14.28 -12.60
N ALA A 10 11.47 -14.60 -13.20
CA ALA A 10 12.71 -13.81 -13.10
C ALA A 10 12.51 -12.39 -13.64
N ILE A 11 11.83 -12.23 -14.78
CA ILE A 11 11.49 -10.90 -15.34
C ILE A 11 10.57 -10.15 -14.37
N CYS A 12 9.50 -10.78 -13.87
CA CYS A 12 8.58 -10.15 -12.94
C CYS A 12 9.23 -9.75 -11.62
N LEU A 13 10.13 -10.58 -11.08
CA LEU A 13 10.90 -10.25 -9.88
C LEU A 13 11.84 -9.05 -10.13
N GLY A 14 12.50 -8.98 -11.29
CA GLY A 14 13.32 -7.83 -11.66
C GLY A 14 12.52 -6.52 -11.73
N LEU A 15 11.34 -6.56 -12.38
CA LEU A 15 10.43 -5.42 -12.45
C LEU A 15 9.91 -5.02 -11.05
N THR A 16 9.61 -6.00 -10.20
CA THR A 16 9.15 -5.76 -8.83
C THR A 16 10.25 -5.15 -7.97
N LEU A 17 11.48 -5.67 -8.07
CA LEU A 17 12.62 -5.09 -7.38
C LEU A 17 12.83 -3.62 -7.78
N PHE A 18 12.73 -3.31 -9.07
CA PHE A 18 12.82 -1.95 -9.56
C PHE A 18 11.70 -1.06 -8.97
N LEU A 19 10.45 -1.55 -8.92
CA LEU A 19 9.33 -0.84 -8.28
C LEU A 19 9.56 -0.57 -6.78
N VAL A 20 10.06 -1.56 -6.05
CA VAL A 20 10.39 -1.40 -4.61
C VAL A 20 11.49 -0.37 -4.43
N LEU A 21 12.55 -0.40 -5.25
CA LEU A 21 13.62 0.60 -5.22
C LEU A 21 13.11 2.00 -5.57
N LEU A 22 12.23 2.13 -6.57
CA LEU A 22 11.57 3.40 -6.87
C LEU A 22 10.76 3.92 -5.69
N ARG A 23 10.09 3.04 -4.96
CA ARG A 23 9.34 3.43 -3.77
C ARG A 23 10.25 3.96 -2.67
N PHE A 24 11.42 3.38 -2.47
CA PHE A 24 12.41 3.91 -1.53
C PHE A 24 12.84 5.34 -1.86
N ASP A 25 12.91 5.69 -3.15
CA ASP A 25 13.32 7.03 -3.62
C ASP A 25 12.14 7.89 -4.10
N ALA A 26 10.88 7.44 -3.90
CA ALA A 26 9.70 8.14 -4.38
C ALA A 26 9.64 9.62 -3.93
N GLU A 27 10.06 9.93 -2.70
CA GLU A 27 10.14 11.32 -2.23
C GLU A 27 11.15 12.15 -3.03
N ARG A 28 12.28 11.58 -3.40
CA ARG A 28 13.32 12.25 -4.20
C ARG A 28 12.84 12.48 -5.63
N ILE A 29 12.19 11.47 -6.22
CA ILE A 29 11.64 11.56 -7.58
C ILE A 29 10.53 12.60 -7.64
N THR A 30 9.57 12.55 -6.73
CA THR A 30 8.41 13.46 -6.71
C THR A 30 8.76 14.90 -6.34
N ARG A 31 9.91 15.12 -5.72
CA ARG A 31 10.43 16.43 -5.32
C ARG A 31 11.61 16.90 -6.16
N SER A 32 11.94 16.22 -7.25
CA SER A 32 13.02 16.66 -8.14
C SER A 32 12.72 18.07 -8.67
N ASP A 33 13.75 18.87 -8.90
CA ASP A 33 13.61 20.24 -9.38
C ASP A 33 12.84 20.32 -10.70
N TYR A 34 12.94 19.27 -11.54
CA TYR A 34 12.19 19.16 -12.78
C TYR A 34 10.68 19.24 -12.58
N PHE A 35 10.12 18.50 -11.59
CA PHE A 35 8.68 18.52 -11.30
C PHE A 35 8.27 19.67 -10.38
N ARG A 36 9.15 20.13 -9.50
CA ARG A 36 8.87 21.17 -8.50
C ARG A 36 8.55 22.52 -9.14
N TYR A 37 9.28 22.91 -10.19
CA TYR A 37 9.14 24.23 -10.81
C TYR A 37 8.19 24.25 -12.00
N ARG A 38 8.03 23.16 -12.73
CA ARG A 38 7.17 23.13 -13.91
C ARG A 38 5.76 22.64 -13.63
N THR A 39 5.61 21.55 -12.92
CA THR A 39 4.33 20.89 -12.69
C THR A 39 4.39 20.04 -11.41
N PRO A 40 4.21 20.63 -10.22
CA PRO A 40 4.41 19.95 -8.94
C PRO A 40 3.51 18.72 -8.72
N TRP A 41 2.40 18.62 -9.45
CA TRP A 41 1.49 17.46 -9.41
C TRP A 41 1.93 16.29 -10.30
N MET A 42 2.77 16.56 -11.32
CA MET A 42 3.20 15.50 -12.26
C MET A 42 4.09 14.44 -11.61
N GLY A 43 4.89 14.78 -10.62
CA GLY A 43 5.74 13.82 -9.92
C GLY A 43 4.93 12.70 -9.26
N PRO A 44 3.95 13.00 -8.39
CA PRO A 44 3.06 11.99 -7.82
C PRO A 44 2.27 11.22 -8.87
N VAL A 45 1.71 11.90 -9.87
CA VAL A 45 0.93 11.26 -10.96
C VAL A 45 1.81 10.31 -11.77
N SER A 46 3.02 10.71 -12.14
CA SER A 46 3.96 9.85 -12.87
C SER A 46 4.31 8.59 -12.08
N TYR A 47 4.50 8.70 -10.77
CA TYR A 47 4.73 7.55 -9.90
C TYR A 47 3.54 6.58 -9.93
N TYR A 48 2.30 7.07 -9.80
CA TYR A 48 1.10 6.22 -9.82
C TYR A 48 0.89 5.55 -11.19
N ILE A 49 1.12 6.28 -12.28
CA ILE A 49 1.07 5.72 -13.64
C ILE A 49 2.11 4.61 -13.79
N LEU A 50 3.31 4.82 -13.29
CA LEU A 50 4.39 3.84 -13.38
C LEU A 50 4.02 2.56 -12.62
N VAL A 51 3.53 2.66 -11.38
CA VAL A 51 3.06 1.50 -10.60
C VAL A 51 1.98 0.74 -11.36
N GLY A 52 0.99 1.44 -11.92
CA GLY A 52 -0.07 0.83 -12.72
C GLY A 52 0.46 0.13 -13.98
N ALA A 53 1.38 0.77 -14.71
CA ALA A 53 1.99 0.20 -15.91
C ALA A 53 2.79 -1.09 -15.60
N PHE A 54 3.55 -1.09 -14.50
CA PHE A 54 4.26 -2.29 -14.07
C PHE A 54 3.31 -3.41 -13.63
N ALA A 55 2.23 -3.08 -12.90
CA ALA A 55 1.22 -4.07 -12.52
C ALA A 55 0.58 -4.73 -13.74
N ILE A 56 0.21 -3.92 -14.74
CA ILE A 56 -0.35 -4.43 -16.00
C ILE A 56 0.68 -5.29 -16.73
N GLY A 57 1.93 -4.84 -16.84
CA GLY A 57 3.01 -5.59 -17.48
C GLY A 57 3.23 -6.95 -16.82
N ILE A 58 3.30 -7.00 -15.50
CA ILE A 58 3.45 -8.23 -14.72
C ILE A 58 2.23 -9.15 -14.92
N ALA A 59 1.01 -8.58 -14.88
CA ALA A 59 -0.22 -9.35 -15.09
C ALA A 59 -0.32 -9.96 -16.49
N ILE A 60 0.28 -9.34 -17.50
CA ILE A 60 0.36 -9.89 -18.87
C ILE A 60 1.41 -11.00 -18.97
N ILE A 61 2.54 -10.85 -18.31
CA ILE A 61 3.66 -11.79 -18.35
C ILE A 61 3.34 -13.10 -17.62
N LEU A 62 2.65 -13.00 -16.45
CA LEU A 62 2.32 -14.18 -15.65
C LEU A 62 1.17 -15.00 -16.24
N PRO A 63 1.24 -16.34 -16.20
CA PRO A 63 0.08 -17.19 -16.47
C PRO A 63 -1.02 -16.88 -15.47
N SER A 64 -2.26 -16.68 -15.93
CA SER A 64 -3.39 -16.28 -15.06
C SER A 64 -3.07 -15.07 -14.17
N GLY A 65 -2.34 -14.08 -14.73
CA GLY A 65 -1.75 -12.99 -13.93
C GLY A 65 -2.78 -12.16 -13.16
N ARG A 66 -4.02 -12.07 -13.63
CA ARG A 66 -5.08 -11.37 -12.89
C ARG A 66 -5.44 -12.06 -11.58
N GLU A 67 -5.59 -13.38 -11.61
CA GLU A 67 -5.85 -14.21 -10.43
C GLU A 67 -4.64 -14.27 -9.52
N GLN A 68 -3.46 -14.50 -10.08
CA GLN A 68 -2.20 -14.55 -9.34
C GLN A 68 -1.88 -13.23 -8.61
N LEU A 69 -2.28 -12.11 -9.18
CA LEU A 69 -2.08 -10.79 -8.60
C LEU A 69 -3.31 -10.27 -7.83
N PHE A 70 -4.30 -11.12 -7.55
CA PHE A 70 -5.50 -10.72 -6.81
C PHE A 70 -6.26 -9.54 -7.44
N LEU A 71 -6.17 -9.38 -8.78
CA LEU A 71 -6.82 -8.32 -9.56
C LEU A 71 -8.22 -8.74 -10.05
N THR A 72 -8.90 -9.55 -9.27
CA THR A 72 -10.26 -10.06 -9.52
C THR A 72 -11.22 -9.53 -8.47
N GLY A 73 -12.51 -9.77 -8.68
CA GLY A 73 -13.57 -9.39 -7.72
C GLY A 73 -13.58 -10.22 -6.43
N GLY A 74 -12.68 -11.21 -6.32
CA GLY A 74 -12.66 -12.14 -5.19
C GLY A 74 -13.45 -13.41 -5.47
N GLN A 75 -13.18 -14.44 -4.67
CA GLN A 75 -13.74 -15.79 -4.84
C GLN A 75 -14.54 -16.28 -3.62
N THR A 76 -14.70 -15.43 -2.61
CA THR A 76 -15.34 -15.80 -1.36
C THR A 76 -16.63 -15.02 -1.12
N ASP A 77 -17.71 -15.72 -0.76
CA ASP A 77 -18.99 -15.13 -0.36
C ASP A 77 -18.85 -14.34 0.96
N GLU A 78 -17.77 -14.59 1.70
CA GLU A 78 -17.46 -13.90 2.95
C GLU A 78 -16.66 -12.61 2.75
N MET A 79 -16.39 -12.19 1.51
CA MET A 79 -15.57 -11.02 1.22
C MET A 79 -16.08 -9.76 1.93
N LEU A 80 -17.38 -9.53 1.96
CA LEU A 80 -17.96 -8.35 2.61
C LEU A 80 -17.77 -8.36 4.14
N PRO A 81 -18.06 -9.44 4.88
CA PRO A 81 -17.78 -9.53 6.31
C PRO A 81 -16.29 -9.35 6.63
N ILE A 82 -15.42 -10.00 5.87
CA ILE A 82 -13.94 -9.89 6.05
C ILE A 82 -13.51 -8.43 5.83
N MET A 83 -13.97 -7.79 4.76
CA MET A 83 -13.68 -6.40 4.47
C MET A 83 -14.15 -5.46 5.58
N LEU A 84 -15.38 -5.62 6.07
CA LEU A 84 -15.93 -4.79 7.15
C LEU A 84 -15.16 -4.99 8.45
N THR A 85 -14.79 -6.22 8.79
CA THR A 85 -13.94 -6.52 9.94
C THR A 85 -12.59 -5.83 9.82
N PHE A 86 -11.95 -5.94 8.65
CA PHE A 86 -10.66 -5.30 8.40
C PHE A 86 -10.75 -3.77 8.49
N VAL A 87 -11.77 -3.16 7.89
CA VAL A 87 -12.01 -1.71 7.98
C VAL A 87 -12.19 -1.28 9.44
N THR A 88 -12.95 -2.04 10.22
CA THR A 88 -13.18 -1.74 11.64
C THR A 88 -11.87 -1.79 12.43
N VAL A 89 -11.08 -2.84 12.26
CA VAL A 89 -9.76 -2.97 12.92
C VAL A 89 -8.81 -1.86 12.48
N ALA A 90 -8.81 -1.51 11.18
CA ALA A 90 -7.99 -0.43 10.64
C ALA A 90 -8.38 0.93 11.23
N LEU A 91 -9.68 1.20 11.39
CA LEU A 91 -10.17 2.43 12.02
C LEU A 91 -9.82 2.50 13.50
N LEU A 92 -9.96 1.40 14.24
CA LEU A 92 -9.55 1.32 15.65
C LEU A 92 -8.03 1.57 15.80
N ASN A 93 -7.22 1.01 14.90
CA ASN A 93 -5.79 1.30 14.85
C ASN A 93 -5.51 2.79 14.58
N ALA A 94 -6.24 3.42 13.64
CA ALA A 94 -6.11 4.84 13.37
C ALA A 94 -6.45 5.71 14.59
N VAL A 95 -7.52 5.36 15.31
CA VAL A 95 -7.90 6.04 16.57
C VAL A 95 -6.80 5.90 17.61
N ALA A 96 -6.32 4.66 17.84
CA ALA A 96 -5.24 4.41 18.80
C ALA A 96 -3.98 5.21 18.46
N LEU A 97 -3.56 5.21 17.17
CA LEU A 97 -2.42 5.99 16.71
C LEU A 97 -2.62 7.50 16.89
N ALA A 98 -3.83 8.03 16.66
CA ALA A 98 -4.13 9.44 16.87
C ALA A 98 -3.97 9.83 18.34
N PHE A 99 -4.50 9.03 19.27
CA PHE A 99 -4.34 9.29 20.70
C PHE A 99 -2.88 9.15 21.17
N LEU A 100 -2.20 8.07 20.77
CA LEU A 100 -0.80 7.82 21.16
C LEU A 100 0.16 8.86 20.58
N ARG A 101 -0.14 9.37 19.39
CA ARG A 101 0.77 10.26 18.66
C ARG A 101 0.47 11.74 18.82
N TYR A 102 -0.80 12.10 18.97
CA TYR A 102 -1.26 13.49 19.01
C TYR A 102 -2.02 13.86 20.29
N GLY A 103 -2.19 12.91 21.22
CA GLY A 103 -2.89 13.12 22.48
C GLY A 103 -4.41 13.33 22.35
N GLY A 104 -4.99 13.12 21.15
CA GLY A 104 -6.40 13.32 20.90
C GLY A 104 -6.75 13.44 19.42
N ILE A 105 -8.02 13.77 19.16
CA ILE A 105 -8.57 13.93 17.81
C ILE A 105 -8.58 15.42 17.44
N LEU A 106 -7.95 15.76 16.33
CA LEU A 106 -7.95 17.10 15.73
C LEU A 106 -8.77 17.06 14.44
N PRO A 107 -9.87 17.82 14.33
CA PRO A 107 -10.73 17.76 13.14
C PRO A 107 -10.01 18.23 11.87
N LEU A 108 -10.29 17.57 10.75
CA LEU A 108 -9.78 17.98 9.44
C LEU A 108 -10.54 19.20 8.94
N PRO A 109 -9.85 20.28 8.51
CA PRO A 109 -10.50 21.39 7.83
C PRO A 109 -11.20 20.94 6.54
N ILE A 110 -12.46 21.34 6.35
CA ILE A 110 -13.30 20.90 5.23
C ILE A 110 -12.67 21.27 3.88
N GLU A 111 -11.99 22.40 3.79
CA GLU A 111 -11.31 22.87 2.57
C GLU A 111 -10.23 21.91 2.07
N LEU A 112 -9.66 21.12 2.98
CA LEU A 112 -8.63 20.14 2.63
C LEU A 112 -9.21 18.78 2.21
N LEU A 113 -10.51 18.54 2.46
CA LEU A 113 -11.12 17.24 2.26
C LEU A 113 -10.99 16.70 0.83
N PRO A 114 -11.29 17.47 -0.25
CA PRO A 114 -11.20 16.94 -1.62
C PRO A 114 -9.80 16.45 -1.98
N SER A 115 -8.77 17.25 -1.65
CA SER A 115 -7.38 16.89 -1.94
C SER A 115 -6.90 15.70 -1.13
N ARG A 116 -7.39 15.54 0.12
CA ARG A 116 -7.05 14.42 0.99
C ARG A 116 -7.73 13.13 0.55
N VAL A 117 -8.99 13.19 0.12
CA VAL A 117 -9.70 12.03 -0.44
C VAL A 117 -8.98 11.50 -1.68
N LEU A 118 -8.68 12.36 -2.64
CA LEU A 118 -7.97 11.96 -3.87
C LEU A 118 -6.57 11.42 -3.57
N GLY A 119 -5.82 12.09 -2.69
CA GLY A 119 -4.49 11.65 -2.31
C GLY A 119 -4.50 10.33 -1.54
N ALA A 120 -5.44 10.13 -0.63
CA ALA A 120 -5.60 8.89 0.12
C ALA A 120 -6.00 7.73 -0.80
N ALA A 121 -6.93 7.96 -1.73
CA ALA A 121 -7.36 6.95 -2.70
C ALA A 121 -6.20 6.53 -3.63
N ALA A 122 -5.50 7.49 -4.23
CA ALA A 122 -4.37 7.21 -5.11
C ALA A 122 -3.24 6.49 -4.36
N ASN A 123 -2.96 6.89 -3.12
CA ASN A 123 -1.94 6.24 -2.30
C ASN A 123 -2.35 4.80 -1.94
N ALA A 124 -3.58 4.60 -1.46
CA ALA A 124 -4.08 3.28 -1.10
C ALA A 124 -4.06 2.33 -2.31
N ILE A 125 -4.61 2.74 -3.46
CA ILE A 125 -4.60 1.94 -4.69
C ILE A 125 -3.16 1.56 -5.08
N SER A 126 -2.27 2.53 -5.14
CA SER A 126 -0.89 2.31 -5.58
C SER A 126 -0.11 1.40 -4.63
N GLU A 127 -0.21 1.60 -3.33
CA GLU A 127 0.51 0.79 -2.34
C GLU A 127 -0.06 -0.63 -2.25
N GLU A 128 -1.39 -0.81 -2.30
CA GLU A 128 -1.99 -2.14 -2.26
C GLU A 128 -1.68 -2.93 -3.54
N ILE A 129 -1.73 -2.32 -4.72
CA ILE A 129 -1.30 -2.96 -5.96
C ILE A 129 0.17 -3.37 -5.87
N GLN A 130 1.04 -2.50 -5.36
CA GLN A 130 2.47 -2.82 -5.28
C GLN A 130 2.75 -3.96 -4.30
N PHE A 131 2.19 -3.94 -3.09
CA PHE A 131 2.56 -4.89 -2.05
C PHE A 131 1.66 -6.12 -1.99
N ARG A 132 0.33 -5.97 -2.11
CA ARG A 132 -0.63 -7.10 -1.98
C ARG A 132 -0.86 -7.78 -3.32
N SER A 133 -0.91 -7.03 -4.43
CA SER A 133 -0.97 -7.69 -5.73
C SER A 133 0.40 -8.18 -6.18
N ILE A 134 1.37 -7.30 -6.41
CA ILE A 134 2.62 -7.67 -7.07
C ILE A 134 3.53 -8.47 -6.13
N VAL A 135 3.92 -7.90 -4.99
CA VAL A 135 4.92 -8.57 -4.11
C VAL A 135 4.36 -9.88 -3.55
N LEU A 136 3.18 -9.86 -2.93
CA LEU A 136 2.56 -11.05 -2.36
C LEU A 136 2.25 -12.09 -3.44
N GLY A 137 1.62 -11.67 -4.55
CA GLY A 137 1.27 -12.56 -5.66
C GLY A 137 2.48 -13.27 -6.27
N LEU A 138 3.60 -12.56 -6.46
CA LEU A 138 4.82 -13.16 -6.97
C LEU A 138 5.50 -14.11 -5.99
N LEU A 139 5.49 -13.81 -4.69
CA LEU A 139 6.01 -14.73 -3.66
C LEU A 139 5.22 -16.04 -3.65
N LEU A 140 3.89 -15.96 -3.73
CA LEU A 140 3.02 -17.13 -3.80
C LEU A 140 3.22 -17.91 -5.12
N PHE A 141 3.33 -17.21 -6.25
CA PHE A 141 3.63 -17.83 -7.53
C PHE A 141 5.00 -18.54 -7.53
N ALA A 142 5.98 -18.01 -6.80
CA ALA A 142 7.28 -18.64 -6.59
C ALA A 142 7.23 -19.87 -5.65
N GLY A 143 6.07 -20.17 -5.05
CA GLY A 143 5.89 -21.28 -4.13
C GLY A 143 6.31 -20.99 -2.70
N VAL A 144 6.41 -19.73 -2.32
CA VAL A 144 6.65 -19.34 -0.91
C VAL A 144 5.40 -19.64 -0.11
N ASP A 145 5.58 -20.19 1.11
CA ASP A 145 4.47 -20.42 2.04
C ASP A 145 3.64 -19.14 2.27
N PRO A 146 2.30 -19.24 2.28
CA PRO A 146 1.44 -18.06 2.37
C PRO A 146 1.71 -17.20 3.61
N GLY A 147 1.91 -17.80 4.77
CA GLY A 147 2.22 -17.07 6.01
C GLY A 147 3.54 -16.31 5.90
N LEU A 148 4.57 -16.97 5.33
CA LEU A 148 5.87 -16.36 5.09
C LEU A 148 5.79 -15.25 4.04
N ALA A 149 5.04 -15.44 2.95
CA ALA A 149 4.85 -14.44 1.90
C ALA A 149 4.17 -13.19 2.46
N ILE A 150 3.12 -13.35 3.27
CA ILE A 150 2.43 -12.28 3.98
C ILE A 150 3.40 -11.54 4.93
N ALA A 151 4.22 -12.27 5.69
CA ALA A 151 5.18 -11.66 6.59
C ALA A 151 6.25 -10.84 5.82
N ILE A 152 6.81 -11.41 4.75
CA ILE A 152 7.81 -10.72 3.91
C ILE A 152 7.25 -9.43 3.33
N GLN A 153 6.06 -9.48 2.70
CA GLN A 153 5.47 -8.28 2.11
C GLN A 153 5.13 -7.22 3.18
N ALA A 154 4.68 -7.62 4.38
CA ALA A 154 4.38 -6.68 5.47
C ALA A 154 5.65 -5.99 5.99
N LEU A 155 6.75 -6.72 6.13
CA LEU A 155 8.05 -6.16 6.50
C LEU A 155 8.58 -5.20 5.43
N LEU A 156 8.51 -5.58 4.15
CA LEU A 156 8.89 -4.71 3.04
C LEU A 156 8.05 -3.44 3.02
N TYR A 157 6.74 -3.55 3.27
CA TYR A 157 5.84 -2.41 3.38
C TYR A 157 6.25 -1.46 4.52
N GLY A 158 6.62 -1.99 5.69
CA GLY A 158 7.18 -1.19 6.77
C GLY A 158 8.52 -0.54 6.40
N LEU A 159 9.42 -1.28 5.73
CA LEU A 159 10.75 -0.80 5.36
C LEU A 159 10.71 0.36 4.36
N VAL A 160 9.77 0.39 3.42
CA VAL A 160 9.68 1.49 2.44
C VAL A 160 9.21 2.80 3.05
N HIS A 161 8.71 2.80 4.28
CA HIS A 161 8.36 4.02 5.00
C HIS A 161 9.60 4.71 5.62
N ARG A 162 10.63 4.98 4.78
CA ARG A 162 11.94 5.54 5.19
C ARG A 162 11.84 6.76 6.10
N ARG A 163 10.83 7.59 5.91
CA ARG A 163 10.63 8.77 6.73
C ARG A 163 10.33 8.42 8.18
N LEU A 164 9.49 7.39 8.41
CA LEU A 164 9.16 6.93 9.77
C LEU A 164 10.39 6.39 10.48
N TRP A 165 11.27 5.68 9.75
CA TRP A 165 12.57 5.23 10.26
C TRP A 165 13.49 6.39 10.60
N ARG A 166 13.62 7.36 9.71
CA ARG A 166 14.47 8.53 9.92
C ARG A 166 14.00 9.36 11.10
N ASP A 167 12.67 9.56 11.23
CA ASP A 167 12.07 10.35 12.29
C ASP A 167 11.86 9.52 13.58
N ARG A 168 12.25 8.23 13.56
CA ARG A 168 12.08 7.27 14.67
C ARG A 168 10.64 7.19 15.18
N ASP A 169 9.69 7.23 14.27
CA ASP A 169 8.27 7.17 14.58
C ASP A 169 7.79 5.72 14.69
N TRP A 170 8.15 5.08 15.80
CA TRP A 170 7.90 3.65 16.03
C TRP A 170 6.42 3.30 16.07
N TYR A 171 5.55 4.20 16.52
CA TYR A 171 4.10 3.96 16.55
C TYR A 171 3.55 3.78 15.14
N PHE A 172 3.86 4.74 14.23
CA PHE A 172 3.43 4.64 12.85
C PHE A 172 4.10 3.51 12.10
N LEU A 173 5.37 3.22 12.39
CA LEU A 173 6.08 2.12 11.77
C LEU A 173 5.48 0.76 12.14
N THR A 174 5.22 0.53 13.43
CA THR A 174 4.54 -0.67 13.91
C THR A 174 3.14 -0.76 13.32
N GLY A 175 2.38 0.35 13.33
CA GLY A 175 1.07 0.43 12.70
C GLY A 175 1.10 0.10 11.20
N SER A 176 2.13 0.56 10.47
CA SER A 176 2.31 0.22 9.05
C SER A 176 2.57 -1.27 8.83
N VAL A 177 3.43 -1.89 9.64
CA VAL A 177 3.70 -3.34 9.53
C VAL A 177 2.45 -4.15 9.86
N LEU A 178 1.72 -3.79 10.92
CA LEU A 178 0.47 -4.46 11.30
C LEU A 178 -0.62 -4.30 10.23
N LEU A 179 -0.77 -3.09 9.67
CA LEU A 179 -1.66 -2.85 8.54
C LEU A 179 -1.23 -3.67 7.33
N GLY A 180 0.08 -3.73 7.08
CA GLY A 180 0.67 -4.54 6.02
C GLY A 180 0.35 -6.01 6.14
N TRP A 181 0.48 -6.55 7.33
CA TRP A 181 0.17 -7.95 7.64
C TRP A 181 -1.33 -8.24 7.49
N ALA A 182 -2.19 -7.43 8.12
CA ALA A 182 -3.63 -7.61 8.06
C ALA A 182 -4.18 -7.49 6.63
N ALA A 183 -3.70 -6.50 5.85
CA ALA A 183 -4.08 -6.34 4.46
C ALA A 183 -3.61 -7.54 3.59
N GLY A 184 -2.42 -8.10 3.88
CA GLY A 184 -1.94 -9.31 3.22
C GLY A 184 -2.82 -10.52 3.49
N VAL A 185 -3.20 -10.75 4.76
CA VAL A 185 -4.15 -11.81 5.15
C VAL A 185 -5.48 -11.63 4.42
N VAL A 186 -6.07 -10.44 4.49
CA VAL A 186 -7.37 -10.16 3.86
C VAL A 186 -7.32 -10.36 2.35
N THR A 187 -6.26 -9.94 1.69
CA THR A 187 -6.08 -10.15 0.24
C THR A 187 -5.99 -11.63 -0.09
N TYR A 188 -5.22 -12.40 0.68
CA TYR A 188 -5.07 -13.84 0.47
C TYR A 188 -6.39 -14.59 0.68
N GLU A 189 -7.08 -14.34 1.79
CA GLU A 189 -8.34 -15.00 2.16
C GLU A 189 -9.49 -14.67 1.20
N THR A 190 -9.57 -13.43 0.71
CA THR A 190 -10.64 -13.02 -0.21
C THR A 190 -10.31 -13.26 -1.68
N GLY A 191 -9.07 -13.58 -2.02
CA GLY A 191 -8.62 -13.68 -3.41
C GLY A 191 -8.69 -12.34 -4.16
N SER A 192 -8.76 -11.20 -3.45
CA SER A 192 -8.91 -9.87 -4.04
C SER A 192 -8.16 -8.80 -3.25
N VAL A 193 -7.54 -7.87 -3.98
CA VAL A 193 -6.90 -6.69 -3.39
C VAL A 193 -7.89 -5.59 -2.98
N ILE A 194 -9.14 -5.67 -3.44
CA ILE A 194 -10.17 -4.63 -3.21
C ILE A 194 -10.40 -4.36 -1.71
N PRO A 195 -10.61 -5.37 -0.83
CA PRO A 195 -10.79 -5.13 0.59
C PRO A 195 -9.59 -4.45 1.25
N ALA A 196 -8.37 -4.78 0.83
CA ALA A 196 -7.17 -4.13 1.32
C ALA A 196 -7.12 -2.64 0.91
N ILE A 197 -7.46 -2.31 -0.34
CA ILE A 197 -7.56 -0.92 -0.83
C ILE A 197 -8.58 -0.14 0.01
N VAL A 198 -9.77 -0.70 0.24
CA VAL A 198 -10.83 -0.03 1.00
C VAL A 198 -10.40 0.21 2.45
N GLY A 199 -9.82 -0.79 3.11
CA GLY A 199 -9.34 -0.65 4.49
C GLY A 199 -8.18 0.34 4.62
N HIS A 200 -7.23 0.30 3.70
CA HIS A 200 -6.11 1.25 3.68
C HIS A 200 -6.59 2.69 3.42
N PHE A 201 -7.51 2.87 2.48
CA PHE A 201 -8.15 4.18 2.27
C PHE A 201 -8.85 4.68 3.53
N ALA A 202 -9.64 3.81 4.19
CA ALA A 202 -10.35 4.16 5.41
C ALA A 202 -9.40 4.57 6.55
N VAL A 203 -8.33 3.82 6.81
CA VAL A 203 -7.36 4.18 7.85
C VAL A 203 -6.62 5.47 7.52
N THR A 204 -6.27 5.71 6.27
CA THR A 204 -5.58 6.93 5.84
C THR A 204 -6.49 8.14 6.02
N MET A 205 -7.76 8.04 5.63
CA MET A 205 -8.76 9.10 5.82
C MET A 205 -9.02 9.36 7.30
N ALA A 206 -9.13 8.31 8.12
CA ALA A 206 -9.29 8.45 9.56
C ALA A 206 -8.08 9.14 10.22
N LEU A 207 -6.86 8.76 9.85
CA LEU A 207 -5.65 9.42 10.34
C LEU A 207 -5.60 10.89 9.93
N PHE A 208 -5.94 11.23 8.68
CA PHE A 208 -6.04 12.63 8.28
C PHE A 208 -7.12 13.38 9.06
N GLY A 209 -8.29 12.75 9.24
CA GLY A 209 -9.40 13.32 10.00
C GLY A 209 -9.03 13.58 11.46
N PHE A 210 -8.37 12.63 12.10
CA PHE A 210 -8.01 12.70 13.52
C PHE A 210 -6.78 13.58 13.79
N ALA A 211 -5.89 13.75 12.81
CA ALA A 211 -4.69 14.58 12.93
C ALA A 211 -4.85 16.00 12.36
N GLY A 212 -6.07 16.43 12.02
CA GLY A 212 -6.33 17.74 11.44
C GLY A 212 -5.57 18.01 10.13
N GLY A 213 -5.30 16.98 9.34
CA GLY A 213 -4.48 17.07 8.15
C GLY A 213 -2.97 17.24 8.38
N ARG A 214 -2.52 17.16 9.64
CA ARG A 214 -1.15 17.49 10.08
C ARG A 214 -0.25 16.26 10.30
N LEU A 215 -0.44 15.15 9.60
CA LEU A 215 0.41 13.94 9.71
C LEU A 215 1.93 14.20 9.61
N ARG A 216 2.34 15.44 9.32
CA ARG A 216 3.74 15.84 9.11
C ARG A 216 4.34 16.67 10.26
N GLN A 217 3.56 17.09 11.24
CA GLN A 217 4.09 17.88 12.34
C GLN A 217 4.47 16.95 13.50
N ARG A 218 5.70 17.13 14.03
CA ARG A 218 6.07 16.49 15.29
C ARG A 218 5.08 16.91 16.36
N PRO A 219 4.69 16.02 17.29
CA PRO A 219 4.01 16.47 18.48
C PRO A 219 4.92 17.42 19.22
N ILE A 220 4.32 18.39 19.82
CA ILE A 220 4.93 19.31 20.76
C ILE A 220 5.38 18.54 21.99
#